data_a37e94757205e6f7a068757560cacc25
#
_entry.id   a37e94757205e6f7a068757560cacc25
#
_cell.length_a   1.000
_cell.length_b   1.000
_cell.length_c   1.000
_cell.angle_alpha   90.00
_cell.angle_beta   90.00
_cell.angle_gamma   90.00
#
_symmetry.space_group_name_H-M   'P 1'
#
loop_
_entity.id
_entity.type
_entity.pdbx_description
1 polymer ?
#
loop_
_entity_poly.entity_id
_entity_poly.type
_entity_poly.pdbx_seq_one_letter_code
_entity_poly.pdbx_strand_id
1 'polypeptide(L)'
;NKLNPLAPTHEYYVKTQKPSKVEVVDKEKDFYIYHYNQTGYTKDGKAKNIDYTASKKLKQHHYLVVSEKSHTITSYKEVKQSDIPTKAKEKL
;
A
#
# COMPACT_ATOMS: atom_id res chain seq x y z
N ASN A 1 1.73 -8.56 26.32
CA ASN A 1 1.65 -8.37 25.86
C ASN A 1 1.75 -8.61 25.51
N LYS A 2 2.28 -9.29 26.10
CA LYS A 2 2.02 -9.68 25.25
C LYS A 2 1.87 -9.32 24.03
N LEU A 3 1.43 -9.89 23.56
CA LEU A 3 1.50 -9.33 22.30
C LEU A 3 2.53 -8.21 22.26
N ASN A 4 2.76 -7.64 21.09
CA ASN A 4 3.72 -6.56 20.98
C ASN A 4 3.05 -5.25 20.65
N PRO A 5 2.41 -4.62 21.63
CA PRO A 5 1.72 -3.36 21.37
C PRO A 5 2.67 -2.23 21.11
N LEU A 6 3.96 -2.43 21.35
CA LEU A 6 4.94 -1.37 21.22
C LEU A 6 5.61 -1.31 19.87
N ALA A 7 5.35 -2.28 18.99
CA ALA A 7 5.88 -2.19 17.64
C ALA A 7 5.19 -1.03 16.92
N PRO A 8 5.94 -0.05 16.42
CA PRO A 8 5.33 1.11 15.78
C PRO A 8 4.68 0.71 14.47
N THR A 9 3.61 1.42 14.12
CA THR A 9 2.98 1.31 12.83
C THR A 9 3.44 2.49 12.00
N HIS A 10 3.95 2.21 10.81
CA HIS A 10 4.36 3.24 9.87
C HIS A 10 3.35 3.32 8.75
N GLU A 11 3.03 4.52 8.32
CA GLU A 11 2.09 4.73 7.24
C GLU A 11 2.78 5.39 6.06
N TYR A 12 2.44 4.88 4.86
CA TYR A 12 2.98 5.41 3.63
C TYR A 12 1.85 5.68 2.68
N TYR A 13 1.94 6.78 1.96
CA TYR A 13 0.93 7.19 0.99
C TYR A 13 1.42 6.84 -0.40
N VAL A 14 0.54 6.21 -1.17
CA VAL A 14 0.86 5.81 -2.54
C VAL A 14 -0.25 6.25 -3.47
N LYS A 15 0.11 6.47 -4.73
CA LYS A 15 -0.86 6.64 -5.79
C LYS A 15 -0.90 5.31 -6.54
N THR A 16 -2.09 4.72 -6.65
CA THR A 16 -2.21 3.40 -7.25
C THR A 16 -1.75 3.39 -8.70
N GLN A 17 -1.18 2.28 -9.13
CA GLN A 17 -0.70 2.09 -10.48
C GLN A 17 -0.89 0.64 -10.88
N LYS A 18 -0.45 0.28 -12.08
CA LYS A 18 -0.60 -1.09 -12.55
C LYS A 18 0.18 -2.05 -11.64
N PRO A 19 -0.33 -3.27 -11.45
CA PRO A 19 0.43 -4.26 -10.70
C PRO A 19 1.74 -4.58 -11.43
N SER A 20 2.77 -4.87 -10.65
CA SER A 20 4.06 -5.27 -11.20
C SER A 20 4.03 -6.72 -11.67
N LYS A 21 3.12 -7.51 -11.10
CA LYS A 21 3.00 -8.93 -11.41
C LYS A 21 1.60 -9.39 -11.07
N VAL A 22 1.05 -10.29 -11.87
CA VAL A 22 -0.23 -10.94 -11.58
C VAL A 22 0.03 -12.43 -11.47
N GLU A 23 -0.31 -12.98 -10.32
CA GLU A 23 -0.13 -14.39 -10.04
C GLU A 23 -1.47 -15.10 -10.18
N VAL A 24 -1.51 -16.17 -10.99
CA VAL A 24 -2.72 -16.97 -11.15
C VAL A 24 -2.69 -18.04 -10.08
N VAL A 25 -3.64 -18.00 -9.14
CA VAL A 25 -3.73 -19.00 -8.09
C VAL A 25 -4.67 -20.11 -8.51
N ASP A 26 -5.85 -19.75 -9.02
CA ASP A 26 -6.83 -20.75 -9.50
C ASP A 26 -7.64 -20.10 -10.62
N LYS A 27 -7.30 -20.47 -11.85
CA LYS A 27 -7.93 -19.88 -13.02
C LYS A 27 -9.43 -20.18 -13.11
N GLU A 28 -9.80 -21.41 -12.71
CA GLU A 28 -11.21 -21.80 -12.78
C GLU A 28 -12.06 -21.02 -11.80
N LYS A 29 -11.51 -20.69 -10.64
CA LYS A 29 -12.21 -19.91 -9.63
C LYS A 29 -11.97 -18.41 -9.77
N ASP A 30 -11.25 -18.02 -10.81
CA ASP A 30 -10.94 -16.62 -11.07
C ASP A 30 -10.20 -15.97 -9.88
N PHE A 31 -9.30 -16.76 -9.29
CA PHE A 31 -8.55 -16.33 -8.13
C PHE A 31 -7.14 -15.92 -8.54
N TYR A 32 -6.84 -14.64 -8.36
CA TYR A 32 -5.55 -14.05 -8.72
C TYR A 32 -5.00 -13.27 -7.54
N ILE A 33 -3.67 -13.15 -7.50
CA ILE A 33 -3.00 -12.27 -6.55
C ILE A 33 -2.29 -11.20 -7.37
N TYR A 34 -2.61 -9.96 -7.09
CA TYR A 34 -2.01 -8.81 -7.77
C TYR A 34 -0.90 -8.26 -6.88
N HIS A 35 0.31 -8.20 -7.42
CA HIS A 35 1.48 -7.72 -6.70
C HIS A 35 1.76 -6.28 -7.11
N TYR A 36 1.98 -5.43 -6.13
CA TYR A 36 2.28 -4.02 -6.35
C TYR A 36 3.63 -3.71 -5.73
N ASN A 37 4.49 -3.09 -6.50
CA ASN A 37 5.78 -2.60 -6.02
C ASN A 37 5.90 -1.16 -6.47
N GLN A 38 5.98 -0.24 -5.51
CA GLN A 38 5.99 1.17 -5.85
C GLN A 38 6.59 1.98 -4.72
N THR A 39 6.87 3.23 -5.00
CA THR A 39 7.36 4.15 -3.99
C THR A 39 6.18 4.75 -3.26
N GLY A 40 6.21 4.65 -1.93
CA GLY A 40 5.28 5.36 -1.07
C GLY A 40 6.02 6.45 -0.33
N TYR A 41 5.28 7.32 0.33
CA TYR A 41 5.86 8.46 1.03
C TYR A 41 5.27 8.61 2.41
N THR A 42 6.13 8.89 3.39
CA THR A 42 5.67 9.19 4.74
C THR A 42 4.98 10.56 4.74
N LYS A 43 4.35 10.90 5.87
CA LYS A 43 3.72 12.21 6.01
C LYS A 43 4.72 13.35 5.83
N ASP A 44 6.00 13.07 6.04
CA ASP A 44 7.06 14.06 5.89
C ASP A 44 7.66 14.07 4.49
N GLY A 45 7.14 13.24 3.59
CA GLY A 45 7.59 13.18 2.21
C GLY A 45 8.80 12.29 1.96
N LYS A 46 9.16 11.45 2.92
CA LYS A 46 10.29 10.53 2.74
C LYS A 46 9.86 9.32 1.93
N ALA A 47 10.65 8.96 0.94
CA ALA A 47 10.35 7.86 0.04
C ALA A 47 10.67 6.51 0.68
N LYS A 48 9.83 5.53 0.37
CA LYS A 48 10.04 4.15 0.80
C LYS A 48 9.55 3.23 -0.30
N ASN A 49 10.31 2.18 -0.61
CA ASN A 49 9.84 1.18 -1.56
C ASN A 49 8.85 0.27 -0.84
N ILE A 50 7.66 0.13 -1.40
CA ILE A 50 6.55 -0.59 -0.79
C ILE A 50 6.15 -1.75 -1.68
N ASP A 51 6.05 -2.94 -1.07
CA ASP A 51 5.52 -4.14 -1.72
C ASP A 51 4.24 -4.55 -1.00
N TYR A 52 3.17 -4.72 -1.75
CA TYR A 52 1.94 -5.21 -1.17
C TYR A 52 1.14 -5.98 -2.22
N THR A 53 0.16 -6.74 -1.76
CA THR A 53 -0.65 -7.57 -2.63
C THR A 53 -2.13 -7.29 -2.41
N ALA A 54 -2.93 -7.62 -3.41
CA ALA A 54 -4.37 -7.53 -3.32
C ALA A 54 -5.00 -8.70 -4.08
N SER A 55 -6.15 -9.15 -3.64
CA SER A 55 -6.88 -10.23 -4.31
C SER A 55 -7.72 -9.72 -5.48
N LYS A 56 -7.85 -8.41 -5.62
CA LYS A 56 -8.55 -7.77 -6.73
C LYS A 56 -7.65 -6.71 -7.32
N LYS A 57 -7.77 -6.51 -8.62
CA LYS A 57 -7.01 -5.46 -9.30
C LYS A 57 -7.48 -4.10 -8.82
N LEU A 58 -6.57 -3.32 -8.28
CA LEU A 58 -6.89 -2.00 -7.76
C LEU A 58 -7.09 -1.01 -8.91
N LYS A 59 -8.02 -0.08 -8.71
CA LYS A 59 -8.23 1.00 -9.68
C LYS A 59 -7.01 1.90 -9.68
N GLN A 60 -6.59 2.32 -10.87
CA GLN A 60 -5.44 3.20 -11.00
C GLN A 60 -5.80 4.64 -10.70
N HIS A 61 -4.80 5.42 -10.31
CA HIS A 61 -4.92 6.86 -10.05
C HIS A 61 -5.77 7.19 -8.82
N HIS A 62 -5.88 6.23 -7.92
CA HIS A 62 -6.46 6.45 -6.60
C HIS A 62 -5.33 6.55 -5.59
N TYR A 63 -5.65 6.96 -4.38
CA TYR A 63 -4.65 7.11 -3.33
C TYR A 63 -4.94 6.14 -2.20
N LEU A 64 -3.89 5.52 -1.69
CA LEU A 64 -4.00 4.61 -0.56
C LEU A 64 -3.06 5.05 0.53
N VAL A 65 -3.45 4.78 1.78
CA VAL A 65 -2.51 4.75 2.88
C VAL A 65 -2.24 3.28 3.20
N VAL A 66 -0.96 2.93 3.22
CA VAL A 66 -0.50 1.57 3.44
C VAL A 66 0.15 1.52 4.81
N SER A 67 -0.27 0.58 5.63
CA SER A 67 0.25 0.46 6.99
C SER A 67 1.26 -0.67 7.08
N GLU A 68 2.40 -0.39 7.73
CA GLU A 68 3.49 -1.34 7.90
C GLU A 68 3.78 -1.49 9.39
N LYS A 69 3.93 -2.72 9.83
CA LYS A 69 4.32 -3.04 11.19
C LYS A 69 5.35 -4.15 11.14
N SER A 70 6.50 -3.94 11.80
CA SER A 70 7.58 -4.92 11.83
C SER A 70 8.00 -5.37 10.43
N HIS A 71 8.14 -4.41 9.52
CA HIS A 71 8.57 -4.62 8.13
C HIS A 71 7.57 -5.40 7.28
N THR A 72 6.34 -5.54 7.75
CA THR A 72 5.29 -6.24 7.02
C THR A 72 4.12 -5.28 6.77
N ILE A 73 3.64 -5.27 5.54
CA ILE A 73 2.44 -4.51 5.22
C ILE A 73 1.25 -5.24 5.81
N THR A 74 0.55 -4.58 6.73
CA THR A 74 -0.56 -5.19 7.43
C THR A 74 -1.92 -4.84 6.85
N SER A 75 -2.04 -3.68 6.22
CA SER A 75 -3.32 -3.26 5.64
C SER A 75 -3.12 -2.08 4.71
N TYR A 76 -4.14 -1.80 3.93
CA TYR A 76 -4.19 -0.56 3.14
C TYR A 76 -5.65 -0.13 3.06
N LYS A 77 -5.86 1.15 2.83
CA LYS A 77 -7.21 1.67 2.59
C LYS A 77 -7.13 2.88 1.66
N GLU A 78 -8.20 3.09 0.94
CA GLU A 78 -8.28 4.24 0.04
C GLU A 78 -8.49 5.52 0.85
N VAL A 79 -7.81 6.59 0.43
CA VAL A 79 -7.96 7.91 1.04
C VAL A 79 -8.20 8.92 -0.08
N LYS A 80 -8.83 10.03 0.30
CA LYS A 80 -9.02 11.14 -0.63
C LYS A 80 -7.73 11.93 -0.76
N GLN A 81 -7.51 12.50 -1.92
CA GLN A 81 -6.35 13.34 -2.13
C GLN A 81 -6.27 14.44 -1.08
N SER A 82 -7.41 15.00 -0.70
CA SER A 82 -7.45 16.08 0.31
C SER A 82 -7.03 15.63 1.70
N ASP A 83 -7.02 14.32 1.97
CA ASP A 83 -6.64 13.78 3.27
C ASP A 83 -5.16 13.38 3.33
N ILE A 84 -4.42 13.59 2.25
CA ILE A 84 -3.00 13.26 2.22
C ILE A 84 -2.20 14.41 2.77
N PRO A 85 -1.27 14.16 3.71
CA PRO A 85 -0.40 15.22 4.22
C PRO A 85 0.33 15.93 3.08
N THR A 86 0.49 17.24 3.22
CA THR A 86 0.99 18.09 2.13
C THR A 86 2.31 17.60 1.56
N LYS A 87 3.26 17.24 2.43
CA LYS A 87 4.59 16.83 1.94
C LYS A 87 4.54 15.53 1.16
N ALA A 88 3.69 14.59 1.57
CA ALA A 88 3.49 13.35 0.83
C ALA A 88 2.77 13.64 -0.50
N LYS A 89 1.75 14.49 -0.46
CA LYS A 89 0.98 14.83 -1.65
C LYS A 89 1.85 15.46 -2.72
N GLU A 90 2.80 16.28 -2.33
CA GLU A 90 3.70 16.92 -3.28
C GLU A 90 4.56 15.92 -4.06
N LYS A 91 4.78 14.73 -3.50
CA LYS A 91 5.58 13.69 -4.14
C LYS A 91 4.74 12.77 -5.02
N LEU A 92 3.45 12.76 -4.84
CA LEU A 92 2.54 11.91 -5.59
C LEU A 92 1.97 12.62 -6.86
#